data_4385f3af32c50ad53c3877698b8e2b05
#
_entry.id   4385f3af32c50ad53c3877698b8e2b05
#
_cell.length_a   1.000
_cell.length_b   1.000
_cell.length_c   1.000
_cell.angle_alpha   90.00
_cell.angle_beta   90.00
_cell.angle_gamma   90.00
#
_symmetry.space_group_name_H-M   'P 1'
#
loop_
_entity.id
_entity.type
_entity.pdbx_description
1 polymer ?
#
loop_
_entity_poly.entity_id
_entity_poly.type
_entity_poly.pdbx_seq_one_letter_code
_entity_poly.pdbx_strand_id
1 'polypeptide(L)'
;MLPLFKALDASNIMRYGYFVIQNEEAYLINDNKKYKINRKTLCQHTGLEYSSEDKVYTHDIVDLSFSYSGIDFNIIGEVKEDRLNGRLVVVNKDQIVALIDNNYSNYSIKVISNKYSGVNK
;
A
#
# COMPACT_ATOMS: atom_id res chain seq x y z
N MET A 1 11.58 -8.25 -12.18
CA MET A 1 10.96 -6.92 -12.17
C MET A 1 9.87 -6.87 -11.10
N LEU A 2 9.79 -5.78 -10.37
CA LEU A 2 8.85 -5.67 -9.26
C LEU A 2 7.45 -5.38 -9.75
N PRO A 3 6.41 -6.03 -9.20
CA PRO A 3 5.03 -5.62 -9.46
C PRO A 3 4.80 -4.19 -8.98
N LEU A 4 4.14 -3.40 -9.81
CA LEU A 4 3.86 -2.00 -9.48
C LEU A 4 2.48 -1.80 -8.85
N PHE A 5 1.59 -2.76 -9.01
CA PHE A 5 0.21 -2.65 -8.57
C PHE A 5 -0.29 -3.97 -8.01
N LYS A 6 -1.31 -3.89 -7.18
CA LYS A 6 -2.10 -5.06 -6.78
C LYS A 6 -3.57 -4.69 -6.76
N ALA A 7 -4.43 -5.68 -6.94
CA ALA A 7 -5.88 -5.48 -6.92
C ALA A 7 -6.58 -6.83 -6.78
N LEU A 8 -7.85 -6.80 -6.40
CA LEU A 8 -8.66 -8.02 -6.33
C LEU A 8 -9.18 -8.40 -7.71
N ASP A 9 -9.14 -9.69 -8.03
CA ASP A 9 -9.77 -10.22 -9.23
C ASP A 9 -11.25 -10.53 -8.97
N ALA A 10 -11.91 -11.13 -9.95
CA ALA A 10 -13.35 -11.44 -9.85
C ALA A 10 -13.66 -12.43 -8.73
N SER A 11 -12.69 -13.19 -8.28
CA SER A 11 -12.84 -14.15 -7.20
C SER A 11 -12.39 -13.60 -5.85
N ASN A 12 -12.12 -12.29 -5.78
CA ASN A 12 -11.61 -11.61 -4.59
C ASN A 12 -10.24 -12.12 -4.14
N ILE A 13 -9.43 -12.56 -5.09
CA ILE A 13 -8.05 -12.95 -4.84
C ILE A 13 -7.15 -11.79 -5.20
N MET A 14 -6.22 -11.45 -4.33
CA MET A 14 -5.28 -10.36 -4.58
C MET A 14 -4.29 -10.77 -5.66
N ARG A 15 -4.25 -10.01 -6.75
CA ARG A 15 -3.30 -10.23 -7.84
C ARG A 15 -2.30 -9.08 -7.90
N TYR A 16 -1.12 -9.37 -8.42
CA TYR A 16 -0.01 -8.42 -8.50
C TYR A 16 0.47 -8.36 -9.94
N GLY A 17 0.93 -7.20 -10.38
CA GLY A 17 1.50 -7.07 -11.70
C GLY A 17 1.46 -5.65 -12.24
N TYR A 18 1.64 -5.55 -13.55
CA TYR A 18 1.53 -4.30 -14.27
C TYR A 18 0.09 -4.00 -14.62
N PHE A 19 -0.30 -2.75 -14.44
CA PHE A 19 -1.66 -2.32 -14.72
C PHE A 19 -1.83 -1.99 -16.19
N VAL A 20 -2.87 -2.56 -16.81
CA VAL A 20 -3.19 -2.32 -18.22
C VAL A 20 -4.70 -2.16 -18.37
N ILE A 21 -5.12 -1.20 -19.19
CA ILE A 21 -6.51 -1.08 -19.61
C ILE A 21 -6.59 -1.52 -21.06
N GLN A 22 -7.49 -2.46 -21.34
CA GLN A 22 -7.70 -2.97 -22.69
C GLN A 22 -9.19 -3.17 -22.90
N ASN A 23 -9.74 -2.59 -23.98
CA ASN A 23 -11.17 -2.66 -24.28
C ASN A 23 -12.03 -2.21 -23.10
N GLU A 24 -11.60 -1.12 -22.43
CA GLU A 24 -12.28 -0.51 -21.30
C GLU A 24 -12.29 -1.36 -20.03
N GLU A 25 -11.53 -2.44 -20.01
CA GLU A 25 -11.40 -3.30 -18.84
C GLU A 25 -9.99 -3.23 -18.27
N ALA A 26 -9.89 -3.40 -16.95
CA ALA A 26 -8.62 -3.31 -16.23
C ALA A 26 -8.06 -4.69 -15.95
N TYR A 27 -6.76 -4.82 -16.16
CA TYR A 27 -6.05 -6.08 -15.95
C TYR A 27 -4.73 -5.83 -15.24
N LEU A 28 -4.26 -6.86 -14.52
CA LEU A 28 -2.87 -6.94 -14.07
C LEU A 28 -2.19 -8.07 -14.82
N ILE A 29 -0.98 -7.80 -15.30
CA ILE A 29 -0.19 -8.75 -16.08
C ILE A 29 1.03 -9.15 -15.26
N ASN A 30 1.21 -10.45 -15.06
CA ASN A 30 2.34 -11.00 -14.33
C ASN A 30 2.68 -12.37 -14.88
N ASP A 31 3.96 -12.61 -15.19
CA ASP A 31 4.46 -13.90 -15.68
C ASP A 31 3.65 -14.43 -16.87
N ASN A 32 3.38 -13.59 -17.85
CA ASN A 32 2.61 -13.92 -19.05
C ASN A 32 1.15 -14.28 -18.77
N LYS A 33 0.67 -14.00 -17.57
CA LYS A 33 -0.74 -14.18 -17.22
C LYS A 33 -1.43 -12.84 -17.11
N LYS A 34 -2.67 -12.80 -17.52
CA LYS A 34 -3.49 -11.59 -17.50
C LYS A 34 -4.70 -11.84 -16.59
N TYR A 35 -4.83 -11.03 -15.55
CA TYR A 35 -5.91 -11.15 -14.59
C TYR A 35 -6.84 -9.95 -14.70
N LYS A 36 -8.12 -10.21 -14.96
CA LYS A 36 -9.12 -9.14 -14.92
C LYS A 36 -9.36 -8.76 -13.48
N ILE A 37 -9.33 -7.46 -13.18
CA ILE A 37 -9.40 -6.98 -11.81
C ILE A 37 -10.55 -6.00 -11.61
N ASN A 38 -10.93 -5.85 -10.35
CA ASN A 38 -11.82 -4.78 -9.93
C ASN A 38 -10.98 -3.53 -9.75
N ARG A 39 -11.12 -2.59 -10.69
CA ARG A 39 -10.31 -1.37 -10.71
C ARG A 39 -10.44 -0.54 -9.43
N LYS A 40 -11.58 -0.63 -8.74
CA LYS A 40 -11.78 0.12 -7.49
C LYS A 40 -10.87 -0.35 -6.37
N THR A 41 -10.31 -1.55 -6.49
CA THR A 41 -9.41 -2.11 -5.48
C THR A 41 -7.94 -1.93 -5.82
N LEU A 42 -7.64 -1.19 -6.88
CA LEU A 42 -6.27 -1.00 -7.35
C LEU A 42 -5.42 -0.28 -6.31
N CYS A 43 -4.29 -0.89 -5.97
CA CYS A 43 -3.31 -0.34 -5.05
C CYS A 43 -1.98 -0.18 -5.78
N GLN A 44 -1.33 0.95 -5.59
CA GLN A 44 -0.06 1.24 -6.23
C GLN A 44 1.10 0.99 -5.27
N HIS A 45 2.19 0.39 -5.77
CA HIS A 45 3.40 0.22 -4.99
C HIS A 45 3.98 1.59 -4.66
N THR A 46 4.31 1.80 -3.39
CA THR A 46 4.77 3.10 -2.91
C THR A 46 6.27 3.33 -3.05
N GLY A 47 7.02 2.27 -3.37
CA GLY A 47 8.48 2.32 -3.34
C GLY A 47 9.06 2.02 -1.97
N LEU A 48 8.22 1.82 -0.97
CA LEU A 48 8.66 1.50 0.39
C LEU A 48 8.62 0.00 0.61
N GLU A 49 9.54 -0.48 1.43
CA GLU A 49 9.59 -1.88 1.83
C GLU A 49 9.92 -1.93 3.31
N TYR A 50 9.22 -2.74 4.09
CA TYR A 50 9.60 -2.88 5.47
C TYR A 50 10.58 -4.05 5.68
N SER A 51 10.71 -4.92 4.67
CA SER A 51 11.74 -5.95 4.62
C SER A 51 12.10 -6.17 3.16
N SER A 52 13.11 -7.02 2.91
CA SER A 52 13.55 -7.30 1.54
C SER A 52 12.46 -7.91 0.68
N GLU A 53 11.46 -8.54 1.29
CA GLU A 53 10.40 -9.24 0.57
C GLU A 53 9.04 -8.55 0.64
N ASP A 54 8.83 -7.72 1.65
CA ASP A 54 7.54 -7.13 1.92
C ASP A 54 7.49 -5.70 1.41
N LYS A 55 6.53 -5.43 0.56
CA LYS A 55 6.35 -4.14 -0.09
C LYS A 55 5.11 -3.46 0.42
N VAL A 56 5.16 -2.13 0.46
CA VAL A 56 4.05 -1.31 0.94
C VAL A 56 3.33 -0.71 -0.25
N TYR A 57 2.02 -0.90 -0.30
CA TYR A 57 1.14 -0.37 -1.34
C TYR A 57 0.17 0.64 -0.75
N THR A 58 -0.32 1.56 -1.56
CA THR A 58 -1.44 2.40 -1.14
C THR A 58 -2.60 1.51 -0.73
N HIS A 59 -3.36 1.96 0.26
CA HIS A 59 -4.49 1.23 0.85
C HIS A 59 -4.11 0.04 1.73
N ASP A 60 -2.80 -0.20 1.91
CA ASP A 60 -2.37 -1.14 2.94
C ASP A 60 -2.61 -0.54 4.31
N ILE A 61 -2.98 -1.38 5.26
CA ILE A 61 -3.08 -1.00 6.67
C ILE A 61 -1.74 -1.34 7.30
N VAL A 62 -1.10 -0.35 7.88
CA VAL A 62 0.25 -0.51 8.41
C VAL A 62 0.34 -0.10 9.86
N ASP A 63 1.33 -0.65 10.54
CA ASP A 63 1.77 -0.23 11.87
C ASP A 63 3.06 0.56 11.67
N LEU A 64 2.98 1.88 11.84
CA LEU A 64 4.11 2.78 11.66
C LEU A 64 4.60 3.25 13.01
N SER A 65 5.89 3.08 13.27
CA SER A 65 6.54 3.56 14.49
C SER A 65 7.77 4.36 14.13
N PHE A 66 8.02 5.43 14.86
CA PHE A 66 9.21 6.26 14.70
C PHE A 66 9.39 7.13 15.92
N SER A 67 10.58 7.76 16.02
CA SER A 67 10.87 8.75 17.05
C SER A 67 11.25 10.06 16.40
N TYR A 68 10.79 11.16 16.98
CA TYR A 68 11.14 12.50 16.54
C TYR A 68 11.30 13.39 17.75
N SER A 69 12.45 14.07 17.83
CA SER A 69 12.78 14.97 18.96
C SER A 69 12.63 14.29 20.32
N GLY A 70 13.01 13.01 20.41
CA GLY A 70 12.95 12.26 21.66
C GLY A 70 11.57 11.73 22.02
N ILE A 71 10.58 11.92 21.14
CA ILE A 71 9.22 11.44 21.37
C ILE A 71 8.95 10.26 20.45
N ASP A 72 8.41 9.18 21.04
CA ASP A 72 8.05 7.99 20.28
C ASP A 72 6.62 8.09 19.78
N PHE A 73 6.41 7.74 18.50
CA PHE A 73 5.11 7.73 17.87
C PHE A 73 4.81 6.35 17.35
N ASN A 74 3.53 5.97 17.43
CA ASN A 74 3.02 4.75 16.82
C ASN A 74 1.62 5.03 16.29
N ILE A 75 1.41 4.70 15.02
CA ILE A 75 0.11 4.90 14.39
C ILE A 75 -0.22 3.67 13.52
N ILE A 76 -1.43 3.19 13.63
CA ILE A 76 -1.95 2.13 12.78
C ILE A 76 -3.02 2.75 11.90
N GLY A 77 -2.85 2.64 10.59
CA GLY A 77 -3.78 3.24 9.66
C GLY A 77 -3.52 2.87 8.22
N GLU A 78 -4.23 3.53 7.33
CA GLU A 78 -4.17 3.28 5.90
C GLU A 78 -3.12 4.17 5.22
N VAL A 79 -2.33 3.58 4.34
CA VAL A 79 -1.36 4.31 3.52
C VAL A 79 -2.10 5.04 2.41
N LYS A 80 -1.93 6.34 2.35
CA LYS A 80 -2.53 7.19 1.32
C LYS A 80 -1.51 8.16 0.75
N GLU A 81 -1.79 8.66 -0.43
CA GLU A 81 -1.03 9.75 -1.01
C GLU A 81 -1.76 11.05 -0.74
N ASP A 82 -1.05 12.03 -0.18
CA ASP A 82 -1.61 13.36 0.05
C ASP A 82 -1.73 14.08 -1.29
N ARG A 83 -2.94 14.48 -1.64
CA ARG A 83 -3.23 15.11 -2.92
C ARG A 83 -2.53 16.45 -3.11
N LEU A 84 -2.24 17.16 -2.03
CA LEU A 84 -1.67 18.49 -2.12
C LEU A 84 -0.20 18.49 -2.50
N ASN A 85 0.55 17.48 -2.04
CA ASN A 85 2.00 17.47 -2.26
C ASN A 85 2.54 16.13 -2.74
N GLY A 86 1.68 15.14 -2.98
CA GLY A 86 2.10 13.83 -3.47
C GLY A 86 2.85 13.00 -2.45
N ARG A 87 2.88 13.40 -1.20
CA ARG A 87 3.58 12.65 -0.17
C ARG A 87 2.75 11.51 0.36
N LEU A 88 3.43 10.48 0.83
CA LEU A 88 2.78 9.32 1.44
C LEU A 88 2.52 9.58 2.91
N VAL A 89 1.33 9.25 3.35
CA VAL A 89 0.92 9.44 4.75
C VAL A 89 0.18 8.19 5.23
N VAL A 90 0.15 8.03 6.56
CA VAL A 90 -0.68 7.01 7.20
C VAL A 90 -1.81 7.76 7.90
N VAL A 91 -3.04 7.38 7.61
CA VAL A 91 -4.24 8.02 8.17
C VAL A 91 -5.02 6.98 8.96
N ASN A 92 -5.27 7.25 10.24
CA ASN A 92 -6.10 6.36 11.04
C ASN A 92 -7.55 6.86 11.08
N LYS A 93 -8.42 6.07 11.70
CA LYS A 93 -9.85 6.39 11.80
C LYS A 93 -10.13 7.65 12.62
N ASP A 94 -9.20 8.07 13.46
CA ASP A 94 -9.33 9.28 14.28
C ASP A 94 -8.80 10.51 13.55
N GLN A 95 -8.52 10.38 12.27
CA GLN A 95 -8.02 11.46 11.42
C GLN A 95 -6.61 11.93 11.79
N ILE A 96 -5.86 11.10 12.50
CA ILE A 96 -4.45 11.38 12.75
C ILE A 96 -3.68 11.01 11.48
N VAL A 97 -2.88 11.94 11.01
CA VAL A 97 -2.10 11.78 9.79
C VAL A 97 -0.62 11.84 10.14
N ALA A 98 0.11 10.82 9.77
CA ALA A 98 1.56 10.79 9.96
C ALA A 98 2.24 10.69 8.60
N LEU A 99 3.21 11.56 8.36
CA LEU A 99 4.03 11.52 7.16
C LEU A 99 4.94 10.30 7.23
N ILE A 100 5.03 9.56 6.12
CA ILE A 100 5.96 8.44 6.04
C ILE A 100 7.31 8.99 5.61
N ASP A 101 8.29 8.89 6.51
CA ASP A 101 9.64 9.38 6.25
C ASP A 101 10.64 8.45 6.96
N ASN A 102 11.39 7.68 6.18
CA ASN A 102 12.34 6.72 6.72
C ASN A 102 13.60 7.37 7.31
N ASN A 103 13.69 8.71 7.29
CA ASN A 103 14.77 9.43 7.95
C ASN A 103 14.48 9.67 9.43
N TYR A 104 13.28 9.39 9.91
CA TYR A 104 12.99 9.45 11.34
C TYR A 104 13.80 8.39 12.09
N SER A 105 14.15 8.68 13.34
CA SER A 105 14.83 7.73 14.19
C SER A 105 13.89 6.57 14.55
N ASN A 106 14.46 5.37 14.69
CA ASN A 106 13.68 4.17 15.06
C ASN A 106 12.50 3.91 14.14
N TYR A 107 12.66 4.28 12.87
CA TYR A 107 11.62 4.10 11.87
C TYR A 107 11.34 2.62 11.62
N SER A 108 10.08 2.26 11.65
CA SER A 108 9.62 0.92 11.32
C SER A 108 8.21 0.99 10.74
N ILE A 109 8.00 0.31 9.63
CA ILE A 109 6.68 0.20 9.02
C ILE A 109 6.40 -1.28 8.73
N LYS A 110 5.24 -1.75 9.17
CA LYS A 110 4.86 -3.15 9.00
C LYS A 110 3.45 -3.22 8.42
N VAL A 111 3.30 -3.95 7.32
CA VAL A 111 1.98 -4.17 6.72
C VAL A 111 1.26 -5.23 7.51
N ILE A 112 0.07 -4.91 8.00
CA ILE A 112 -0.75 -5.85 8.78
C ILE A 112 -2.02 -6.28 8.06
N SER A 113 -2.47 -5.51 7.07
CA SER A 113 -3.69 -5.83 6.35
C SER A 113 -3.75 -4.96 5.09
N ASN A 114 -4.87 -5.02 4.37
CA ASN A 114 -5.17 -4.14 3.26
C ASN A 114 -6.65 -3.80 3.30
N LYS A 115 -6.99 -2.57 2.93
CA LYS A 115 -8.36 -2.08 2.94
C LYS A 115 -9.32 -3.01 2.20
N TYR A 116 -8.88 -3.59 1.10
CA TYR A 116 -9.74 -4.38 0.22
C TYR A 116 -9.71 -5.87 0.52
N SER A 117 -8.61 -6.40 1.02
CA SER A 117 -8.55 -7.81 1.40
C SER A 117 -9.11 -8.07 2.80
N GLY A 118 -9.18 -7.03 3.63
CA GLY A 118 -9.71 -7.10 4.98
C GLY A 118 -8.82 -7.83 5.95
N VAL A 119 -8.40 -9.02 5.62
CA VAL A 119 -7.57 -9.84 6.48
C VAL A 119 -6.20 -9.98 5.86
N ASN A 120 -5.18 -9.91 6.70
CA ASN A 120 -3.81 -10.08 6.24
C ASN A 120 -3.61 -11.46 5.64
N LYS A 121 -3.03 -11.48 4.48
CA LYS A 121 -2.72 -12.71 3.74
C LYS A 121 -1.23 -12.92 3.69
#